data_344dc6c1a30097ccb27aba694e2677d2
#
_entry.id   344dc6c1a30097ccb27aba694e2677d2
#
_cell.length_a   1.000
_cell.length_b   1.000
_cell.length_c   1.000
_cell.angle_alpha   90.00
_cell.angle_beta   90.00
_cell.angle_gamma   90.00
#
_symmetry.space_group_name_H-M   'P 1'
#
loop_
_entity.id
_entity.type
_entity.pdbx_description
1 polymer ?
#
loop_
_entity_poly.entity_id
_entity_poly.type
_entity_poly.pdbx_seq_one_letter_code
_entity_poly.pdbx_strand_id
1 'polypeptide(L)'
;MPSWQGKSKGTPLGYRIFVSVLKNFGVMPAYFLLRFVAFHYFMFSYKSSKSTYDYFHKKLGYSTIRSLFKLYQNYHFFGQTLIDKVVVMSGIRNRFTFDFDGEENLRKIVTLQKGGLLLSSHIGNWEIAGHLLKRLGTRINVVMFDGEHQQIKEYITGVTGERNVNVIVIKNDLSHIYAISEALANNELVCMHADRFLEGNKTLSSNFLGTEAKFPMGPFVLAAKFKVPVSYVFAMKESSLHYHLFASELKEYTNTDKNAVMQQMLQDFVVEMEDKVKRYPEQWYNYYNFWQQ
;
A
#
# COMPACT_ATOMS: atom_id res chain seq x y z
N MET A 1 8.36 20.60 -5.71
CA MET A 1 8.67 19.96 -4.40
C MET A 1 7.70 18.81 -4.21
N PRO A 2 8.16 17.57 -4.01
CA PRO A 2 7.28 16.49 -3.64
C PRO A 2 6.57 16.89 -2.35
N SER A 3 5.26 16.85 -2.34
CA SER A 3 4.47 17.32 -1.20
C SER A 3 4.22 16.24 -0.15
N TRP A 4 4.75 15.03 -0.36
CA TRP A 4 4.64 13.94 0.62
C TRP A 4 5.70 14.08 1.71
N GLN A 5 5.27 14.17 2.96
CA GLN A 5 6.14 14.41 4.10
C GLN A 5 6.18 13.24 5.09
N GLY A 6 5.57 12.09 4.76
CA GLY A 6 5.55 10.91 5.62
C GLY A 6 4.76 11.05 6.92
N LYS A 7 3.94 12.09 7.09
CA LYS A 7 3.21 12.36 8.35
C LYS A 7 1.75 11.93 8.25
N SER A 8 1.27 11.18 9.25
CA SER A 8 -0.16 10.91 9.44
C SER A 8 -0.90 12.16 9.96
N LYS A 9 -2.14 12.36 9.48
CA LYS A 9 -3.03 13.45 9.94
C LYS A 9 -3.97 13.03 11.07
N GLY A 10 -3.94 11.77 11.51
CA GLY A 10 -4.80 11.27 12.59
C GLY A 10 -4.41 11.83 13.95
N THR A 11 -5.39 11.99 14.84
CA THR A 11 -5.16 12.39 16.24
C THR A 11 -5.34 11.18 17.18
N PRO A 12 -4.61 11.09 18.30
CA PRO A 12 -4.79 10.01 19.27
C PRO A 12 -6.23 9.91 19.80
N LEU A 13 -6.91 11.04 19.99
CA LEU A 13 -8.30 11.08 20.42
C LEU A 13 -9.23 10.44 19.37
N GLY A 14 -9.06 10.77 18.09
CA GLY A 14 -9.82 10.19 17.00
C GLY A 14 -9.68 8.67 16.96
N TYR A 15 -8.45 8.15 17.07
CA TYR A 15 -8.22 6.70 17.15
C TYR A 15 -8.92 6.05 18.36
N ARG A 16 -8.86 6.66 19.55
CA ARG A 16 -9.54 6.14 20.75
C ARG A 16 -11.06 6.05 20.55
N ILE A 17 -11.68 7.08 19.98
CA ILE A 17 -13.12 7.09 19.69
C ILE A 17 -13.46 5.92 18.75
N PHE A 18 -12.76 5.78 17.62
CA PHE A 18 -13.03 4.70 16.67
C PHE A 18 -12.83 3.32 17.28
N VAL A 19 -11.75 3.10 18.05
CA VAL A 19 -11.53 1.82 18.73
C VAL A 19 -12.61 1.52 19.76
N SER A 20 -13.09 2.51 20.50
CA SER A 20 -14.22 2.34 21.44
C SER A 20 -15.50 1.94 20.70
N VAL A 21 -15.83 2.62 19.60
CA VAL A 21 -16.99 2.28 18.77
C VAL A 21 -16.86 0.86 18.19
N LEU A 22 -15.69 0.49 17.69
CA LEU A 22 -15.43 -0.85 17.15
C LEU A 22 -15.63 -1.95 18.17
N LYS A 23 -15.11 -1.76 19.40
CA LYS A 23 -15.21 -2.76 20.48
C LYS A 23 -16.65 -2.95 20.99
N ASN A 24 -17.43 -1.86 21.07
CA ASN A 24 -18.76 -1.90 21.68
C ASN A 24 -19.88 -2.11 20.65
N PHE A 25 -19.75 -1.62 19.43
CA PHE A 25 -20.82 -1.57 18.43
C PHE A 25 -20.45 -2.23 17.10
N GLY A 26 -19.16 -2.55 16.87
CA GLY A 26 -18.68 -3.21 15.65
C GLY A 26 -18.40 -2.25 14.48
N VAL A 27 -18.17 -2.84 13.30
CA VAL A 27 -17.62 -2.16 12.12
C VAL A 27 -18.62 -1.19 11.49
N MET A 28 -19.89 -1.56 11.35
CA MET A 28 -20.88 -0.76 10.61
C MET A 28 -21.18 0.60 11.26
N PRO A 29 -21.35 0.71 12.60
CA PRO A 29 -21.43 2.01 13.27
C PRO A 29 -20.16 2.85 13.14
N ALA A 30 -18.97 2.23 13.14
CA ALA A 30 -17.73 2.95 12.90
C ALA A 30 -17.69 3.53 11.47
N TYR A 31 -18.16 2.82 10.45
CA TYR A 31 -18.28 3.33 9.08
C TYR A 31 -19.32 4.47 8.96
N PHE A 32 -20.39 4.41 9.74
CA PHE A 32 -21.34 5.50 9.77
C PHE A 32 -20.68 6.78 10.33
N LEU A 33 -19.98 6.67 11.45
CA LEU A 33 -19.22 7.79 12.03
C LEU A 33 -18.16 8.32 11.06
N LEU A 34 -17.48 7.43 10.34
CA LEU A 34 -16.45 7.77 9.35
C LEU A 34 -17.00 8.67 8.24
N ARG A 35 -18.27 8.60 7.86
CA ARG A 35 -18.86 9.48 6.82
C ARG A 35 -18.70 10.96 7.17
N PHE A 36 -18.86 11.32 8.43
CA PHE A 36 -18.70 12.70 8.91
C PHE A 36 -17.22 13.12 8.88
N VAL A 37 -16.33 12.21 9.28
CA VAL A 37 -14.88 12.47 9.23
C VAL A 37 -14.42 12.61 7.78
N ALA A 38 -14.83 11.73 6.87
CA ALA A 38 -14.50 11.82 5.44
C ALA A 38 -15.03 13.14 4.83
N PHE A 39 -16.25 13.55 5.20
CA PHE A 39 -16.82 14.83 4.77
C PHE A 39 -16.01 16.03 5.29
N HIS A 40 -15.55 15.98 6.54
CA HIS A 40 -14.66 17.02 7.07
C HIS A 40 -13.36 17.12 6.25
N TYR A 41 -12.68 16.02 5.95
CA TYR A 41 -11.47 16.05 5.12
C TYR A 41 -11.75 16.52 3.69
N PHE A 42 -12.88 16.12 3.11
CA PHE A 42 -13.33 16.58 1.80
C PHE A 42 -13.46 18.11 1.75
N MET A 43 -14.00 18.73 2.78
CA MET A 43 -14.22 20.19 2.85
C MET A 43 -12.96 20.98 3.18
N PHE A 44 -12.11 20.47 4.09
CA PHE A 44 -11.04 21.26 4.68
C PHE A 44 -9.61 20.86 4.25
N SER A 45 -9.41 19.79 3.48
CA SER A 45 -8.09 19.36 3.03
C SER A 45 -7.77 19.81 1.61
N TYR A 46 -7.85 21.11 1.32
CA TYR A 46 -7.79 21.68 -0.04
C TYR A 46 -6.65 21.14 -0.92
N LYS A 47 -5.39 21.12 -0.43
CA LYS A 47 -4.23 20.67 -1.23
C LYS A 47 -4.36 19.19 -1.64
N SER A 48 -4.71 18.32 -0.70
CA SER A 48 -4.93 16.89 -0.96
C SER A 48 -6.14 16.67 -1.86
N SER A 49 -7.24 17.37 -1.59
CA SER A 49 -8.47 17.31 -2.39
C SER A 49 -8.24 17.73 -3.83
N LYS A 50 -7.45 18.79 -4.07
CA LYS A 50 -7.12 19.25 -5.43
C LYS A 50 -6.33 18.20 -6.21
N SER A 51 -5.32 17.58 -5.61
CA SER A 51 -4.52 16.54 -6.27
C SER A 51 -5.36 15.32 -6.64
N THR A 52 -6.21 14.87 -5.72
CA THR A 52 -7.12 13.73 -5.96
C THR A 52 -8.23 14.08 -6.95
N TYR A 53 -8.75 15.31 -6.93
CA TYR A 53 -9.69 15.80 -7.94
C TYR A 53 -9.06 15.82 -9.34
N ASP A 54 -7.83 16.37 -9.46
CA ASP A 54 -7.10 16.41 -10.74
C ASP A 54 -6.83 15.01 -11.29
N TYR A 55 -6.56 14.04 -10.43
CA TYR A 55 -6.45 12.63 -10.82
C TYR A 55 -7.76 12.12 -11.42
N PHE A 56 -8.90 12.27 -10.77
CA PHE A 56 -10.18 11.82 -11.31
C PHE A 56 -10.58 12.58 -12.59
N HIS A 57 -10.43 13.89 -12.57
CA HIS A 57 -10.90 14.74 -13.67
C HIS A 57 -9.98 14.70 -14.89
N LYS A 58 -8.65 14.92 -14.67
CA LYS A 58 -7.69 15.07 -15.76
C LYS A 58 -7.08 13.75 -16.25
N LYS A 59 -6.91 12.76 -15.36
CA LYS A 59 -6.27 11.51 -15.73
C LYS A 59 -7.27 10.41 -16.08
N LEU A 60 -8.39 10.33 -15.36
CA LEU A 60 -9.44 9.37 -15.64
C LEU A 60 -10.58 9.94 -16.49
N GLY A 61 -10.57 11.24 -16.82
CA GLY A 61 -11.55 11.88 -17.72
C GLY A 61 -12.97 11.99 -17.14
N TYR A 62 -13.12 11.96 -15.80
CA TYR A 62 -14.45 12.04 -15.19
C TYR A 62 -15.00 13.48 -15.24
N SER A 63 -16.32 13.62 -15.35
CA SER A 63 -16.96 14.93 -15.23
C SER A 63 -16.71 15.56 -13.85
N THR A 64 -16.86 16.88 -13.75
CA THR A 64 -16.67 17.61 -12.47
C THR A 64 -17.46 17.01 -11.31
N ILE A 65 -18.76 16.76 -11.52
CA ILE A 65 -19.65 16.22 -10.48
C ILE A 65 -19.19 14.82 -10.07
N ARG A 66 -18.89 13.95 -11.05
CA ARG A 66 -18.37 12.60 -10.78
C ARG A 66 -17.04 12.65 -10.04
N SER A 67 -16.13 13.54 -10.40
CA SER A 67 -14.83 13.70 -9.75
C SER A 67 -14.96 14.14 -8.30
N LEU A 68 -15.88 15.06 -7.98
CA LEU A 68 -16.15 15.46 -6.59
C LEU A 68 -16.75 14.32 -5.77
N PHE A 69 -17.67 13.56 -6.33
CA PHE A 69 -18.24 12.39 -5.66
C PHE A 69 -17.19 11.32 -5.39
N LYS A 70 -16.31 11.04 -6.38
CA LYS A 70 -15.21 10.09 -6.27
C LYS A 70 -14.14 10.55 -5.27
N LEU A 71 -13.88 11.83 -5.19
CA LEU A 71 -13.01 12.42 -4.16
C LEU A 71 -13.53 12.16 -2.75
N TYR A 72 -14.84 12.38 -2.49
CA TYR A 72 -15.43 12.04 -1.20
C TYR A 72 -15.35 10.54 -0.91
N GLN A 73 -15.64 9.69 -1.90
CA GLN A 73 -15.52 8.25 -1.77
C GLN A 73 -14.08 7.82 -1.45
N ASN A 74 -13.07 8.44 -2.07
CA ASN A 74 -11.67 8.15 -1.80
C ASN A 74 -11.29 8.40 -0.33
N TYR A 75 -11.71 9.53 0.27
CA TYR A 75 -11.51 9.77 1.72
C TYR A 75 -12.24 8.73 2.59
N HIS A 76 -13.45 8.36 2.19
CA HIS A 76 -14.23 7.35 2.94
C HIS A 76 -13.57 5.96 2.85
N PHE A 77 -13.15 5.51 1.67
CA PHE A 77 -12.42 4.25 1.50
C PHE A 77 -11.10 4.24 2.28
N PHE A 78 -10.34 5.34 2.21
CA PHE A 78 -9.11 5.45 3.00
C PHE A 78 -9.36 5.29 4.50
N GLY A 79 -10.38 5.98 5.02
CA GLY A 79 -10.76 5.80 6.42
C GLY A 79 -11.23 4.38 6.76
N GLN A 80 -11.92 3.70 5.82
CA GLN A 80 -12.28 2.29 6.01
C GLN A 80 -11.04 1.40 6.09
N THR A 81 -10.01 1.61 5.25
CA THR A 81 -8.78 0.80 5.33
C THR A 81 -8.11 0.90 6.70
N LEU A 82 -8.12 2.09 7.33
CA LEU A 82 -7.57 2.29 8.67
C LEU A 82 -8.39 1.56 9.76
N ILE A 83 -9.72 1.59 9.65
CA ILE A 83 -10.62 0.88 10.56
C ILE A 83 -10.45 -0.64 10.42
N ASP A 84 -10.48 -1.13 9.18
CA ASP A 84 -10.43 -2.56 8.85
C ASP A 84 -9.11 -3.20 9.31
N LYS A 85 -8.01 -2.48 9.12
CA LYS A 85 -6.70 -2.86 9.64
C LYS A 85 -6.76 -3.12 11.15
N VAL A 86 -7.33 -2.17 11.92
CA VAL A 86 -7.46 -2.33 13.37
C VAL A 86 -8.29 -3.55 13.71
N VAL A 87 -9.42 -3.76 13.04
CA VAL A 87 -10.32 -4.89 13.30
C VAL A 87 -9.66 -6.23 13.01
N VAL A 88 -9.03 -6.37 11.84
CA VAL A 88 -8.40 -7.64 11.42
C VAL A 88 -7.18 -7.97 12.27
N MET A 89 -6.34 -6.98 12.57
CA MET A 89 -5.11 -7.20 13.33
C MET A 89 -5.31 -7.38 14.83
N SER A 90 -6.37 -6.77 15.41
CA SER A 90 -6.66 -6.90 16.85
C SER A 90 -7.50 -8.11 17.20
N GLY A 91 -7.89 -8.94 16.23
CA GLY A 91 -8.75 -10.09 16.45
C GLY A 91 -10.19 -9.73 16.91
N ILE A 92 -10.61 -8.49 16.75
CA ILE A 92 -11.99 -8.10 17.00
C ILE A 92 -12.91 -8.96 16.14
N ARG A 93 -13.95 -9.55 16.75
CA ARG A 93 -14.93 -10.37 16.03
C ARG A 93 -15.52 -9.56 14.88
N ASN A 94 -15.38 -10.09 13.67
CA ASN A 94 -15.84 -9.44 12.46
C ASN A 94 -16.38 -10.46 11.46
N ARG A 95 -16.91 -9.95 10.32
CA ARG A 95 -17.48 -10.75 9.23
C ARG A 95 -16.73 -10.50 7.93
N PHE A 96 -15.47 -10.07 7.97
CA PHE A 96 -14.68 -9.90 6.76
C PHE A 96 -14.51 -11.23 6.04
N THR A 97 -14.66 -11.18 4.73
CA THR A 97 -14.40 -12.29 3.81
C THR A 97 -13.30 -11.89 2.83
N PHE A 98 -12.58 -12.88 2.31
CA PHE A 98 -11.40 -12.67 1.48
C PHE A 98 -11.39 -13.66 0.33
N ASP A 99 -11.23 -13.13 -0.90
CA ASP A 99 -10.90 -13.92 -2.08
C ASP A 99 -9.45 -13.69 -2.48
N PHE A 100 -8.87 -14.65 -3.18
CA PHE A 100 -7.46 -14.64 -3.53
C PHE A 100 -7.27 -15.11 -4.98
N ASP A 101 -6.74 -14.22 -5.82
CA ASP A 101 -6.25 -14.53 -7.15
C ASP A 101 -4.72 -14.56 -7.14
N GLY A 102 -4.14 -15.69 -7.57
CA GLY A 102 -2.70 -15.87 -7.68
C GLY A 102 -1.97 -16.25 -6.38
N GLU A 103 -2.67 -16.78 -5.35
CA GLU A 103 -1.99 -17.29 -4.14
C GLU A 103 -0.99 -18.39 -4.49
N GLU A 104 -1.31 -19.22 -5.48
CA GLU A 104 -0.41 -20.27 -5.99
C GLU A 104 0.90 -19.69 -6.55
N ASN A 105 0.90 -18.48 -7.09
CA ASN A 105 2.11 -17.80 -7.55
C ASN A 105 3.03 -17.46 -6.37
N LEU A 106 2.46 -16.98 -5.26
CA LEU A 106 3.22 -16.72 -4.04
C LEU A 106 3.76 -18.01 -3.41
N ARG A 107 2.99 -19.10 -3.43
CA ARG A 107 3.46 -20.42 -2.98
C ARG A 107 4.60 -20.95 -3.83
N LYS A 108 4.56 -20.73 -5.16
CA LYS A 108 5.68 -21.05 -6.06
C LYS A 108 6.95 -20.29 -5.66
N ILE A 109 6.85 -18.98 -5.34
CA ILE A 109 8.01 -18.20 -4.88
C ILE A 109 8.64 -18.84 -3.62
N VAL A 110 7.82 -19.23 -2.65
CA VAL A 110 8.31 -19.86 -1.42
C VAL A 110 8.99 -21.21 -1.71
N THR A 111 8.44 -22.01 -2.64
CA THR A 111 9.03 -23.32 -3.00
C THR A 111 10.36 -23.21 -3.74
N LEU A 112 10.65 -22.08 -4.41
CA LEU A 112 11.95 -21.86 -5.06
C LEU A 112 13.11 -21.71 -4.08
N GLN A 113 12.85 -21.48 -2.79
CA GLN A 113 13.87 -21.30 -1.74
C GLN A 113 14.96 -20.27 -2.07
N LYS A 114 14.55 -19.18 -2.74
CA LYS A 114 15.43 -18.06 -3.12
C LYS A 114 15.05 -16.75 -2.43
N GLY A 115 14.04 -16.78 -1.54
CA GLY A 115 13.33 -15.60 -1.10
C GLY A 115 12.49 -15.00 -2.22
N GLY A 116 11.80 -13.90 -1.96
CA GLY A 116 10.98 -13.25 -2.97
C GLY A 116 10.66 -11.80 -2.63
N LEU A 117 10.51 -10.98 -3.67
CA LEU A 117 10.14 -9.58 -3.51
C LEU A 117 8.71 -9.36 -3.96
N LEU A 118 7.88 -8.85 -3.05
CA LEU A 118 6.49 -8.49 -3.33
C LEU A 118 6.40 -6.97 -3.45
N LEU A 119 6.14 -6.47 -4.65
CA LEU A 119 5.99 -5.04 -4.92
C LEU A 119 4.51 -4.66 -4.93
N SER A 120 4.20 -3.58 -4.23
CA SER A 120 2.86 -3.02 -4.12
C SER A 120 2.89 -1.50 -4.23
N SER A 121 1.74 -0.87 -4.09
CA SER A 121 1.57 0.58 -4.04
C SER A 121 0.57 0.98 -2.97
N HIS A 122 0.37 2.29 -2.77
CA HIS A 122 -0.64 2.81 -1.84
C HIS A 122 -2.05 2.74 -2.44
N ILE A 123 -2.39 1.56 -3.00
CA ILE A 123 -3.72 1.22 -3.53
C ILE A 123 -4.31 0.13 -2.64
N GLY A 124 -5.59 0.29 -2.26
CA GLY A 124 -6.29 -0.70 -1.44
C GLY A 124 -5.76 -0.80 -0.01
N ASN A 125 -5.75 -1.99 0.57
CA ASN A 125 -5.36 -2.22 1.98
C ASN A 125 -4.21 -3.23 2.09
N TRP A 126 -3.01 -2.78 1.79
CA TRP A 126 -1.80 -3.60 1.83
C TRP A 126 -1.49 -4.18 3.22
N GLU A 127 -1.89 -3.51 4.30
CA GLU A 127 -1.62 -3.99 5.66
C GLU A 127 -2.44 -5.24 6.00
N ILE A 128 -3.69 -5.32 5.52
CA ILE A 128 -4.50 -6.55 5.59
C ILE A 128 -3.85 -7.65 4.75
N ALA A 129 -3.35 -7.33 3.55
CA ALA A 129 -2.62 -8.30 2.73
C ALA A 129 -1.44 -8.92 3.50
N GLY A 130 -0.59 -8.09 4.11
CA GLY A 130 0.54 -8.54 4.92
C GLY A 130 0.12 -9.49 6.05
N HIS A 131 -1.00 -9.23 6.72
CA HIS A 131 -1.53 -10.12 7.76
C HIS A 131 -1.98 -11.48 7.21
N LEU A 132 -2.62 -11.50 6.04
CA LEU A 132 -3.14 -12.72 5.42
C LEU A 132 -2.04 -13.57 4.76
N LEU A 133 -0.94 -12.96 4.33
CA LEU A 133 0.20 -13.68 3.73
C LEU A 133 0.92 -14.66 4.69
N LYS A 134 0.70 -14.56 6.00
CA LYS A 134 1.23 -15.51 6.98
C LYS A 134 0.90 -16.98 6.68
N ARG A 135 -0.25 -17.23 6.06
CA ARG A 135 -0.67 -18.58 5.68
C ARG A 135 0.21 -19.23 4.62
N LEU A 136 1.15 -18.49 4.02
CA LEU A 136 2.15 -19.04 3.11
C LEU A 136 3.25 -19.86 3.81
N GLY A 137 3.31 -19.83 5.14
CA GLY A 137 4.28 -20.61 5.92
C GLY A 137 5.71 -20.06 5.88
N THR A 138 5.89 -18.83 5.40
CA THR A 138 7.18 -18.11 5.44
C THR A 138 7.02 -16.77 6.16
N ARG A 139 8.12 -16.21 6.64
CA ARG A 139 8.13 -14.89 7.28
C ARG A 139 7.92 -13.80 6.25
N ILE A 140 7.13 -12.80 6.62
CA ILE A 140 6.84 -11.63 5.80
C ILE A 140 7.56 -10.42 6.39
N ASN A 141 8.39 -9.76 5.61
CA ASN A 141 9.12 -8.56 5.99
C ASN A 141 8.57 -7.36 5.22
N VAL A 142 8.03 -6.37 5.91
CA VAL A 142 7.51 -5.15 5.28
C VAL A 142 8.52 -4.03 5.43
N VAL A 143 8.99 -3.50 4.30
CA VAL A 143 9.91 -2.37 4.26
C VAL A 143 9.12 -1.08 4.22
N MET A 144 9.35 -0.17 5.16
CA MET A 144 8.62 1.09 5.24
C MET A 144 9.43 2.23 5.85
N PHE A 145 9.00 3.47 5.58
CA PHE A 145 9.47 4.65 6.31
C PHE A 145 8.73 4.77 7.64
N ASP A 146 9.45 5.00 8.73
CA ASP A 146 8.86 5.23 10.05
C ASP A 146 8.41 6.70 10.21
N GLY A 147 7.43 7.10 9.43
CA GLY A 147 6.88 8.45 9.41
C GLY A 147 5.59 8.63 10.21
N GLU A 148 5.08 7.60 10.87
CA GLU A 148 3.90 7.72 11.73
C GLU A 148 4.25 8.40 13.05
N HIS A 149 3.30 9.21 13.54
CA HIS A 149 3.46 9.83 14.86
C HIS A 149 3.57 8.73 15.93
N GLN A 150 4.65 8.73 16.72
CA GLN A 150 4.96 7.65 17.65
C GLN A 150 3.82 7.33 18.63
N GLN A 151 3.10 8.34 19.13
CA GLN A 151 1.95 8.15 20.02
C GLN A 151 0.79 7.37 19.35
N ILE A 152 0.53 7.63 18.07
CA ILE A 152 -0.51 6.92 17.29
C ILE A 152 -0.05 5.48 17.04
N LYS A 153 1.21 5.30 16.70
CA LYS A 153 1.84 4.01 16.48
C LYS A 153 1.79 3.13 17.75
N GLU A 154 2.21 3.67 18.89
CA GLU A 154 2.15 2.98 20.19
C GLU A 154 0.73 2.61 20.58
N TYR A 155 -0.23 3.52 20.37
CA TYR A 155 -1.63 3.26 20.65
C TYR A 155 -2.20 2.14 19.77
N ILE A 156 -1.95 2.17 18.46
CA ILE A 156 -2.40 1.13 17.53
C ILE A 156 -1.75 -0.21 17.90
N THR A 157 -0.45 -0.23 18.17
CA THR A 157 0.27 -1.46 18.57
C THR A 157 -0.31 -2.05 19.85
N GLY A 158 -0.61 -1.21 20.85
CA GLY A 158 -1.23 -1.66 22.10
C GLY A 158 -2.64 -2.22 21.95
N VAL A 159 -3.40 -1.79 20.92
CA VAL A 159 -4.74 -2.31 20.62
C VAL A 159 -4.70 -3.57 19.73
N THR A 160 -3.78 -3.61 18.75
CA THR A 160 -3.71 -4.69 17.75
C THR A 160 -2.79 -5.85 18.16
N GLY A 161 -2.09 -5.72 19.29
CA GLY A 161 -1.10 -6.69 19.75
C GLY A 161 0.20 -6.66 18.93
N GLU A 162 1.06 -7.67 19.13
CA GLU A 162 2.31 -7.78 18.36
C GLU A 162 2.03 -7.91 16.87
N ARG A 163 2.77 -7.15 16.07
CA ARG A 163 2.68 -7.25 14.61
C ARG A 163 3.15 -8.62 14.19
N ASN A 164 2.25 -9.35 13.59
CA ASN A 164 2.55 -10.67 13.02
C ASN A 164 3.43 -10.61 11.74
N VAL A 165 3.92 -9.43 11.40
CA VAL A 165 4.74 -9.13 10.23
C VAL A 165 5.98 -8.42 10.73
N ASN A 166 7.15 -8.86 10.31
CA ASN A 166 8.41 -8.18 10.63
C ASN A 166 8.46 -6.85 9.85
N VAL A 167 8.91 -5.78 10.52
CA VAL A 167 9.04 -4.45 9.90
C VAL A 167 10.51 -4.09 9.77
N ILE A 168 10.94 -3.84 8.54
CA ILE A 168 12.26 -3.31 8.22
C ILE A 168 12.11 -1.81 7.98
N VAL A 169 12.63 -1.00 8.90
CA VAL A 169 12.55 0.46 8.81
C VAL A 169 13.69 0.99 7.94
N ILE A 170 13.34 1.80 6.93
CA ILE A 170 14.32 2.48 6.07
C ILE A 170 15.04 3.56 6.89
N LYS A 171 16.36 3.41 7.02
CA LYS A 171 17.25 4.33 7.73
C LYS A 171 18.32 4.90 6.81
N ASN A 172 18.90 6.03 7.20
CA ASN A 172 19.97 6.68 6.43
C ASN A 172 21.31 5.92 6.44
N ASP A 173 21.50 5.01 7.42
CA ASP A 173 22.69 4.19 7.60
C ASP A 173 22.76 2.94 6.72
N LEU A 174 21.77 2.76 5.83
CA LEU A 174 21.65 1.59 4.93
C LEU A 174 21.47 0.23 5.65
N SER A 175 21.29 0.20 6.98
CA SER A 175 21.07 -1.04 7.74
C SER A 175 19.89 -1.87 7.24
N HIS A 176 18.87 -1.22 6.70
CA HIS A 176 17.73 -1.87 6.06
C HIS A 176 18.11 -2.75 4.87
N ILE A 177 19.19 -2.40 4.11
CA ILE A 177 19.66 -3.21 2.98
C ILE A 177 20.21 -4.56 3.48
N TYR A 178 20.92 -4.57 4.61
CA TYR A 178 21.41 -5.80 5.23
C TYR A 178 20.26 -6.67 5.72
N ALA A 179 19.27 -6.07 6.40
CA ALA A 179 18.09 -6.78 6.88
C ALA A 179 17.27 -7.38 5.72
N ILE A 180 17.13 -6.67 4.59
CA ILE A 180 16.49 -7.19 3.37
C ILE A 180 17.29 -8.36 2.81
N SER A 181 18.63 -8.22 2.72
CA SER A 181 19.52 -9.29 2.21
C SER A 181 19.41 -10.55 3.06
N GLU A 182 19.41 -10.41 4.38
CA GLU A 182 19.27 -11.52 5.33
C GLU A 182 17.90 -12.21 5.18
N ALA A 183 16.82 -11.45 5.12
CA ALA A 183 15.48 -12.00 4.92
C ALA A 183 15.38 -12.82 3.62
N LEU A 184 15.89 -12.30 2.51
CA LEU A 184 15.89 -13.01 1.24
C LEU A 184 16.76 -14.28 1.28
N ALA A 185 17.93 -14.21 1.92
CA ALA A 185 18.81 -15.37 2.10
C ALA A 185 18.19 -16.49 2.96
N ASN A 186 17.30 -16.11 3.88
CA ASN A 186 16.51 -17.04 4.72
C ASN A 186 15.23 -17.55 4.03
N ASN A 187 15.09 -17.35 2.73
CA ASN A 187 13.89 -17.73 1.96
C ASN A 187 12.60 -17.04 2.46
N GLU A 188 12.73 -15.81 2.97
CA GLU A 188 11.61 -15.03 3.44
C GLU A 188 11.09 -14.10 2.32
N LEU A 189 9.84 -13.64 2.44
CA LEU A 189 9.27 -12.66 1.53
C LEU A 189 9.50 -11.24 2.04
N VAL A 190 9.90 -10.35 1.12
CA VAL A 190 10.09 -8.93 1.41
C VAL A 190 9.06 -8.13 0.63
N CYS A 191 8.22 -7.38 1.34
CA CYS A 191 7.16 -6.54 0.77
C CYS A 191 7.56 -5.08 0.81
N MET A 192 7.42 -4.36 -0.29
CA MET A 192 7.68 -2.92 -0.33
C MET A 192 6.80 -2.19 -1.34
N HIS A 193 6.53 -0.91 -1.04
CA HIS A 193 5.84 -0.03 -1.97
C HIS A 193 6.82 0.54 -2.99
N ALA A 194 6.36 0.64 -4.24
CA ALA A 194 7.15 1.13 -5.36
C ALA A 194 6.53 2.36 -6.06
N ASP A 195 5.65 3.10 -5.36
CA ASP A 195 4.94 4.25 -5.93
C ASP A 195 5.29 5.61 -5.29
N ARG A 196 6.05 5.65 -4.18
CA ARG A 196 6.42 6.90 -3.51
C ARG A 196 7.90 7.00 -3.19
N PHE A 197 8.43 8.20 -3.23
CA PHE A 197 9.81 8.50 -2.88
C PHE A 197 9.91 9.85 -2.16
N LEU A 198 10.97 10.00 -1.38
CA LEU A 198 11.32 11.27 -0.74
C LEU A 198 12.15 12.13 -1.70
N GLU A 199 12.11 13.45 -1.49
CA GLU A 199 12.93 14.40 -2.24
C GLU A 199 14.42 14.02 -2.14
N GLY A 200 15.12 14.06 -3.29
CA GLY A 200 16.53 13.66 -3.40
C GLY A 200 16.77 12.17 -3.68
N ASN A 201 15.76 11.32 -3.61
CA ASN A 201 15.90 9.91 -3.98
C ASN A 201 16.01 9.75 -5.51
N LYS A 202 16.80 8.75 -5.95
CA LYS A 202 16.86 8.37 -7.36
C LYS A 202 15.53 7.77 -7.82
N THR A 203 15.14 8.13 -9.04
CA THR A 203 13.87 7.71 -9.65
C THR A 203 14.09 7.09 -11.03
N LEU A 204 13.12 6.31 -11.46
CA LEU A 204 12.92 5.83 -12.82
C LEU A 204 11.64 6.47 -13.38
N SER A 205 11.56 6.67 -14.69
CA SER A 205 10.37 7.20 -15.36
C SER A 205 9.63 6.11 -16.12
N SER A 206 8.29 6.17 -16.10
CA SER A 206 7.41 5.36 -16.94
C SER A 206 6.14 6.11 -17.26
N ASN A 207 5.46 5.74 -18.35
CA ASN A 207 4.14 6.28 -18.67
C ASN A 207 3.10 5.63 -17.74
N PHE A 208 2.37 6.46 -17.00
CA PHE A 208 1.30 6.04 -16.11
C PHE A 208 0.05 6.88 -16.38
N LEU A 209 -1.05 6.23 -16.74
CA LEU A 209 -2.30 6.88 -17.16
C LEU A 209 -2.08 7.91 -18.28
N GLY A 210 -1.27 7.56 -19.28
CA GLY A 210 -1.01 8.39 -20.47
C GLY A 210 -0.05 9.58 -20.24
N THR A 211 0.61 9.66 -19.10
CA THR A 211 1.55 10.74 -18.79
C THR A 211 2.78 10.18 -18.08
N GLU A 212 3.97 10.72 -18.42
CA GLU A 212 5.20 10.35 -17.73
C GLU A 212 5.11 10.64 -16.22
N ALA A 213 5.51 9.67 -15.43
CA ALA A 213 5.56 9.75 -13.98
C ALA A 213 6.85 9.12 -13.45
N LYS A 214 7.31 9.63 -12.30
CA LYS A 214 8.51 9.14 -11.62
C LYS A 214 8.15 8.16 -10.52
N PHE A 215 8.97 7.12 -10.42
CA PHE A 215 8.84 6.04 -9.42
C PHE A 215 10.15 5.87 -8.65
N PRO A 216 10.14 5.43 -7.38
CA PRO A 216 11.36 5.18 -6.63
C PRO A 216 12.22 4.10 -7.28
N MET A 217 13.50 4.37 -7.48
CA MET A 217 14.43 3.40 -8.06
C MET A 217 14.76 2.25 -7.09
N GLY A 218 14.70 2.51 -5.77
CA GLY A 218 15.15 1.58 -4.72
C GLY A 218 14.61 0.16 -4.83
N PRO A 219 13.29 -0.07 -4.91
CA PRO A 219 12.71 -1.41 -5.03
C PRO A 219 13.25 -2.20 -6.22
N PHE A 220 13.39 -1.54 -7.36
CA PHE A 220 13.87 -2.17 -8.61
C PHE A 220 15.38 -2.47 -8.57
N VAL A 221 16.16 -1.59 -7.94
CA VAL A 221 17.60 -1.85 -7.68
C VAL A 221 17.79 -3.09 -6.81
N LEU A 222 17.01 -3.22 -5.74
CA LEU A 222 17.09 -4.37 -4.85
C LEU A 222 16.74 -5.67 -5.57
N ALA A 223 15.63 -5.69 -6.33
CA ALA A 223 15.23 -6.85 -7.11
C ALA A 223 16.33 -7.26 -8.13
N ALA A 224 16.86 -6.30 -8.89
CA ALA A 224 17.93 -6.54 -9.87
C ALA A 224 19.25 -6.98 -9.21
N LYS A 225 19.55 -6.49 -7.99
CA LYS A 225 20.75 -6.85 -7.24
C LYS A 225 20.69 -8.27 -6.68
N PHE A 226 19.57 -8.63 -6.05
CA PHE A 226 19.42 -9.91 -5.37
C PHE A 226 18.97 -11.04 -6.32
N LYS A 227 18.50 -10.70 -7.53
CA LYS A 227 18.04 -11.66 -8.55
C LYS A 227 16.99 -12.66 -8.01
N VAL A 228 16.12 -12.16 -7.14
CA VAL A 228 15.02 -12.94 -6.57
C VAL A 228 13.76 -12.83 -7.43
N PRO A 229 12.86 -13.83 -7.38
CA PRO A 229 11.57 -13.72 -8.04
C PRO A 229 10.75 -12.55 -7.48
N VAL A 230 10.01 -11.90 -8.37
CA VAL A 230 9.17 -10.73 -8.07
C VAL A 230 7.71 -11.06 -8.39
N SER A 231 6.79 -10.64 -7.52
CA SER A 231 5.36 -10.61 -7.79
C SER A 231 4.78 -9.26 -7.39
N TYR A 232 3.76 -8.80 -8.10
CA TYR A 232 3.04 -7.56 -7.84
C TYR A 232 1.77 -7.89 -7.09
N VAL A 233 1.57 -7.28 -5.91
CA VAL A 233 0.51 -7.68 -4.99
C VAL A 233 -0.37 -6.50 -4.57
N PHE A 234 -1.68 -6.73 -4.54
CA PHE A 234 -2.66 -5.72 -4.16
C PHE A 234 -3.79 -6.35 -3.34
N ALA A 235 -4.40 -5.58 -2.45
CA ALA A 235 -5.59 -6.01 -1.68
C ALA A 235 -6.69 -4.97 -1.82
N MET A 236 -7.69 -5.28 -2.63
CA MET A 236 -8.74 -4.35 -2.99
C MET A 236 -10.02 -4.62 -2.19
N LYS A 237 -10.67 -3.57 -1.75
CA LYS A 237 -11.96 -3.67 -1.07
C LYS A 237 -13.08 -3.66 -2.11
N GLU A 238 -13.84 -4.75 -2.23
CA GLU A 238 -14.93 -4.87 -3.21
C GLU A 238 -16.30 -4.58 -2.62
N SER A 239 -16.45 -4.81 -1.33
CA SER A 239 -17.65 -4.41 -0.59
C SER A 239 -17.32 -3.95 0.82
N SER A 240 -18.32 -3.60 1.61
CA SER A 240 -18.12 -3.13 2.99
C SER A 240 -17.31 -4.11 3.85
N LEU A 241 -17.46 -5.42 3.62
CA LEU A 241 -16.81 -6.46 4.43
C LEU A 241 -16.09 -7.52 3.59
N HIS A 242 -15.77 -7.20 2.32
CA HIS A 242 -15.09 -8.14 1.43
C HIS A 242 -13.87 -7.51 0.79
N TYR A 243 -12.76 -8.26 0.80
CA TYR A 243 -11.51 -7.92 0.16
C TYR A 243 -11.12 -8.99 -0.85
N HIS A 244 -10.62 -8.55 -1.98
CA HIS A 244 -10.02 -9.40 -3.00
C HIS A 244 -8.51 -9.11 -3.06
N LEU A 245 -7.71 -10.16 -2.87
CA LEU A 245 -6.25 -10.09 -2.91
C LEU A 245 -5.76 -10.61 -4.25
N PHE A 246 -4.87 -9.87 -4.87
CA PHE A 246 -4.28 -10.18 -6.16
C PHE A 246 -2.78 -10.36 -6.03
N ALA A 247 -2.24 -11.41 -6.64
CA ALA A 247 -0.81 -11.60 -6.83
C ALA A 247 -0.55 -11.97 -8.30
N SER A 248 0.26 -11.17 -8.98
CA SER A 248 0.64 -11.46 -10.35
C SER A 248 1.42 -12.78 -10.46
N GLU A 249 1.53 -13.32 -11.65
CA GLU A 249 2.51 -14.38 -11.91
C GLU A 249 3.89 -13.95 -11.43
N LEU A 250 4.65 -14.92 -10.91
CA LEU A 250 6.02 -14.66 -10.52
C LEU A 250 6.87 -14.34 -11.77
N LYS A 251 7.76 -13.36 -11.65
CA LYS A 251 8.68 -12.97 -12.71
C LYS A 251 10.12 -13.10 -12.24
N GLU A 252 10.95 -13.76 -13.05
CA GLU A 252 12.39 -13.81 -12.88
C GLU A 252 13.03 -13.01 -14.02
N TYR A 253 13.86 -12.03 -13.68
CA TYR A 253 14.50 -11.13 -14.65
C TYR A 253 15.96 -11.55 -14.84
N THR A 254 16.26 -12.17 -15.96
CA THR A 254 17.55 -12.84 -16.22
C THR A 254 18.54 -12.00 -17.05
N ASN A 255 18.11 -10.83 -17.55
CA ASN A 255 19.00 -9.96 -18.33
C ASN A 255 20.22 -9.53 -17.49
N THR A 256 21.39 -9.43 -18.13
CA THR A 256 22.65 -8.99 -17.51
C THR A 256 22.73 -7.47 -17.35
N ASP A 257 22.04 -6.71 -18.21
CA ASP A 257 21.96 -5.25 -18.10
C ASP A 257 20.96 -4.88 -16.98
N LYS A 258 21.52 -4.40 -15.86
CA LYS A 258 20.74 -3.99 -14.70
C LYS A 258 19.76 -2.84 -14.99
N ASN A 259 20.13 -1.91 -15.88
CA ASN A 259 19.26 -0.79 -16.20
C ASN A 259 18.04 -1.27 -17.01
N ALA A 260 18.27 -2.15 -17.99
CA ALA A 260 17.19 -2.77 -18.76
C ALA A 260 16.25 -3.59 -17.84
N VAL A 261 16.82 -4.35 -16.90
CA VAL A 261 16.06 -5.11 -15.90
C VAL A 261 15.19 -4.21 -15.05
N MET A 262 15.76 -3.15 -14.48
CA MET A 262 14.98 -2.21 -13.64
C MET A 262 13.86 -1.53 -14.42
N GLN A 263 14.12 -1.14 -15.67
CA GLN A 263 13.12 -0.50 -16.52
C GLN A 263 12.00 -1.47 -16.90
N GLN A 264 12.32 -2.73 -17.19
CA GLN A 264 11.33 -3.77 -17.46
C GLN A 264 10.46 -4.05 -16.23
N MET A 265 11.05 -4.20 -15.03
CA MET A 265 10.32 -4.37 -13.79
C MET A 265 9.38 -3.20 -13.50
N LEU A 266 9.85 -1.96 -13.75
CA LEU A 266 9.02 -0.77 -13.59
C LEU A 266 7.83 -0.80 -14.56
N GLN A 267 8.03 -1.15 -15.83
CA GLN A 267 6.95 -1.24 -16.80
C GLN A 267 5.92 -2.27 -16.39
N ASP A 268 6.37 -3.46 -15.98
CA ASP A 268 5.48 -4.52 -15.49
C ASP A 268 4.70 -4.08 -14.24
N PHE A 269 5.36 -3.42 -13.29
CA PHE A 269 4.71 -2.86 -12.10
C PHE A 269 3.65 -1.82 -12.45
N VAL A 270 3.97 -0.92 -13.39
CA VAL A 270 3.06 0.15 -13.81
C VAL A 270 1.82 -0.42 -14.51
N VAL A 271 1.96 -1.47 -15.32
CA VAL A 271 0.82 -2.16 -15.95
C VAL A 271 -0.12 -2.73 -14.89
N GLU A 272 0.41 -3.43 -13.91
CA GLU A 272 -0.40 -4.00 -12.81
C GLU A 272 -1.05 -2.91 -11.95
N MET A 273 -0.30 -1.86 -11.63
CA MET A 273 -0.80 -0.70 -10.87
C MET A 273 -1.91 0.02 -11.63
N GLU A 274 -1.75 0.22 -12.96
CA GLU A 274 -2.71 0.91 -13.81
C GLU A 274 -4.02 0.13 -13.95
N ASP A 275 -3.96 -1.21 -14.05
CA ASP A 275 -5.14 -2.08 -14.00
C ASP A 275 -5.94 -1.87 -12.72
N LYS A 276 -5.27 -1.91 -11.56
CA LYS A 276 -5.94 -1.74 -10.26
C LYS A 276 -6.52 -0.34 -10.09
N VAL A 277 -5.80 0.70 -10.52
CA VAL A 277 -6.29 2.08 -10.49
C VAL A 277 -7.52 2.29 -11.38
N LYS A 278 -7.57 1.65 -12.56
CA LYS A 278 -8.73 1.72 -13.45
C LYS A 278 -9.95 0.97 -12.91
N ARG A 279 -9.74 -0.19 -12.29
CA ARG A 279 -10.82 -1.02 -11.72
C ARG A 279 -11.34 -0.48 -10.39
N TYR A 280 -10.47 0.08 -9.55
CA TYR A 280 -10.76 0.55 -8.19
C TYR A 280 -10.26 1.98 -7.96
N PRO A 281 -10.71 2.95 -8.78
CA PRO A 281 -10.09 4.29 -8.82
C PRO A 281 -10.17 5.06 -7.50
N GLU A 282 -11.16 4.78 -6.64
CA GLU A 282 -11.31 5.43 -5.33
C GLU A 282 -10.33 4.90 -4.28
N GLN A 283 -9.61 3.82 -4.57
CA GLN A 283 -8.73 3.17 -3.60
C GLN A 283 -7.25 3.47 -3.81
N TRP A 284 -6.91 4.42 -4.67
CA TRP A 284 -5.55 4.96 -4.75
C TRP A 284 -5.43 6.19 -3.85
N TYR A 285 -4.67 6.05 -2.75
CA TYR A 285 -4.58 7.06 -1.70
C TYR A 285 -3.40 8.01 -1.93
N ASN A 286 -3.37 8.61 -3.12
CA ASN A 286 -2.35 9.57 -3.53
C ASN A 286 -2.86 11.01 -3.34
N TYR A 287 -2.43 11.65 -2.24
CA TYR A 287 -2.90 12.98 -1.82
C TYR A 287 -1.92 14.11 -2.19
N TYR A 288 -1.08 13.89 -3.20
CA TYR A 288 -0.14 14.87 -3.75
C TYR A 288 -0.12 14.78 -5.27
N ASN A 289 0.52 15.75 -5.95
CA ASN A 289 0.59 15.73 -7.40
C ASN A 289 1.64 14.72 -7.87
N PHE A 290 1.20 13.55 -8.26
CA PHE A 290 2.05 12.41 -8.63
C PHE A 290 2.88 12.66 -9.90
N TRP A 291 2.37 13.44 -10.85
CA TRP A 291 3.02 13.71 -12.14
C TRP A 291 3.88 14.98 -12.17
N GLN A 292 3.96 15.74 -11.07
CA GLN A 292 4.76 16.96 -10.95
C GLN A 292 5.88 16.80 -9.90
N GLN A 293 6.40 15.63 -9.76
CA GLN A 293 7.51 15.35 -8.84
C GLN A 293 8.87 15.55 -9.51
#